data_eedb284dccb0aa9d44fc2bad30223655
#
_entry.id   eedb284dccb0aa9d44fc2bad30223655
#
_cell.length_a   1.000
_cell.length_b   1.000
_cell.length_c   1.000
_cell.angle_alpha   90.00
_cell.angle_beta   90.00
_cell.angle_gamma   90.00
#
_symmetry.space_group_name_H-M   'P 1'
#
loop_
_entity.id
_entity.type
_entity.pdbx_description
1 polymer ?
#
loop_
_entity_poly.entity_id
_entity_poly.type
_entity_poly.pdbx_seq_one_letter_code
_entity_poly.pdbx_strand_id
1 'polypeptide(L)'
;MTEELTKTTENKPIVIQAAPLVPAPDEIGVLSRTERAGFWLTHRMNLGIAKRLMTFGQRHIGSLWIYLATYNLMNVFGIENVETTDVDTPLVLVANHRSFFDMYTVSSVLFRRTMRPMELYFPVRGKFFYDNPLGWFVNLVMGWFSMFPPFFREAREARKREFDKFSMRRLVQLCSEGRGHIIGFHPEGKRNFSDDPYSILPAQPGIGKVIYSAHPQVIPVFIAGLGNDLPKQILGNWTGGPKIRIWFGEPIELQEFYEKGDRLRTHKELSDHLMAKIAELGEKDREKFG
;
A
#
# COMPACT_ATOMS: atom_id res chain seq x y z
N MET A 1 12.87 -50.81 -24.69
CA MET A 1 11.71 -49.90 -24.89
C MET A 1 11.88 -48.85 -23.84
N THR A 2 12.61 -47.79 -24.17
CA THR A 2 13.04 -46.68 -23.32
C THR A 2 12.16 -45.50 -23.65
N GLU A 3 11.24 -45.12 -22.74
CA GLU A 3 10.48 -43.88 -22.84
C GLU A 3 11.35 -42.70 -22.40
N GLU A 4 11.71 -41.87 -23.37
CA GLU A 4 12.31 -40.55 -23.16
C GLU A 4 11.28 -39.60 -22.60
N LEU A 5 11.43 -39.19 -21.33
CA LEU A 5 10.74 -38.08 -20.70
C LEU A 5 11.27 -36.75 -21.28
N THR A 6 10.61 -36.24 -22.29
CA THR A 6 10.79 -34.88 -22.79
C THR A 6 10.29 -33.89 -21.73
N LYS A 7 11.22 -33.34 -20.93
CA LYS A 7 10.95 -32.14 -20.12
C LYS A 7 10.81 -30.94 -21.03
N THR A 8 9.59 -30.54 -21.31
CA THR A 8 9.27 -29.22 -21.89
C THR A 8 9.59 -28.15 -20.84
N THR A 9 10.76 -27.55 -20.97
CA THR A 9 11.07 -26.28 -20.28
C THR A 9 10.19 -25.20 -20.92
N GLU A 10 9.12 -24.82 -20.24
CA GLU A 10 8.37 -23.59 -20.58
C GLU A 10 9.34 -22.42 -20.44
N ASN A 11 9.72 -21.86 -21.57
CA ASN A 11 10.46 -20.61 -21.68
C ASN A 11 9.52 -19.47 -21.26
N LYS A 12 9.42 -19.18 -19.96
CA LYS A 12 8.72 -17.97 -19.49
C LYS A 12 9.40 -16.77 -20.13
N PRO A 13 8.65 -15.87 -20.79
CA PRO A 13 9.23 -14.67 -21.38
C PRO A 13 9.95 -13.87 -20.30
N ILE A 14 11.19 -13.45 -20.59
CA ILE A 14 11.92 -12.50 -19.75
C ILE A 14 11.13 -11.20 -19.79
N VAL A 15 10.39 -10.90 -18.72
CA VAL A 15 9.67 -9.63 -18.56
C VAL A 15 10.74 -8.56 -18.40
N ILE A 16 11.06 -7.84 -19.50
CA ILE A 16 11.92 -6.66 -19.44
C ILE A 16 11.12 -5.59 -18.71
N GLN A 17 11.47 -5.36 -17.45
CA GLN A 17 10.86 -4.32 -16.63
C GLN A 17 11.10 -2.96 -17.30
N ALA A 18 10.05 -2.21 -17.59
CA ALA A 18 10.18 -0.89 -18.19
C ALA A 18 10.98 0.05 -17.28
N ALA A 19 11.71 0.99 -17.90
CA ALA A 19 12.47 1.99 -17.13
C ALA A 19 11.53 2.78 -16.21
N PRO A 20 11.95 3.08 -14.95
CA PRO A 20 11.12 3.85 -14.04
C PRO A 20 10.75 5.22 -14.61
N LEU A 21 9.47 5.58 -14.54
CA LEU A 21 8.98 6.89 -15.00
C LEU A 21 9.63 8.02 -14.21
N VAL A 22 10.02 9.07 -14.94
CA VAL A 22 10.57 10.31 -14.41
C VAL A 22 9.58 11.45 -14.72
N PRO A 23 9.35 12.40 -13.79
CA PRO A 23 8.45 13.53 -14.07
C PRO A 23 9.03 14.45 -15.14
N ALA A 24 8.16 14.99 -16.00
CA ALA A 24 8.54 16.01 -16.97
C ALA A 24 8.93 17.33 -16.27
N PRO A 25 9.71 18.21 -16.94
CA PRO A 25 10.16 19.49 -16.35
C PRO A 25 9.02 20.38 -15.84
N ASP A 26 7.89 20.40 -16.53
CA ASP A 26 6.68 21.14 -16.15
C ASP A 26 5.98 20.51 -14.95
N GLU A 27 5.95 19.19 -14.85
CA GLU A 27 5.38 18.46 -13.70
C GLU A 27 6.19 18.69 -12.43
N ILE A 28 7.52 18.51 -12.48
CA ILE A 28 8.38 18.73 -11.30
C ILE A 28 8.53 20.21 -10.96
N GLY A 29 8.39 21.10 -11.95
CA GLY A 29 8.51 22.55 -11.81
C GLY A 29 7.48 23.18 -10.89
N VAL A 30 6.30 22.55 -10.68
CA VAL A 30 5.25 23.07 -9.80
C VAL A 30 5.54 22.85 -8.32
N LEU A 31 6.50 21.98 -7.98
CA LEU A 31 6.89 21.71 -6.61
C LEU A 31 7.84 22.78 -6.07
N SER A 32 7.73 23.10 -4.78
CA SER A 32 8.70 23.93 -4.07
C SER A 32 10.10 23.28 -4.07
N ARG A 33 11.13 24.05 -3.71
CA ARG A 33 12.51 23.53 -3.63
C ARG A 33 12.63 22.35 -2.66
N THR A 34 11.98 22.45 -1.50
CA THR A 34 12.00 21.41 -0.47
C THR A 34 11.27 20.15 -0.93
N GLU A 35 10.06 20.30 -1.48
CA GLU A 35 9.28 19.16 -2.02
C GLU A 35 10.01 18.45 -3.16
N ARG A 36 10.67 19.23 -4.02
CA ARG A 36 11.47 18.69 -5.12
C ARG A 36 12.67 17.88 -4.61
N ALA A 37 13.37 18.41 -3.61
CA ALA A 37 14.49 17.71 -2.97
C ALA A 37 14.01 16.42 -2.28
N GLY A 38 12.91 16.49 -1.51
CA GLY A 38 12.28 15.32 -0.86
C GLY A 38 11.81 14.29 -1.87
N PHE A 39 11.20 14.73 -2.98
CA PHE A 39 10.80 13.84 -4.05
C PHE A 39 12.00 13.13 -4.69
N TRP A 40 13.04 13.83 -5.09
CA TRP A 40 14.21 13.21 -5.74
C TRP A 40 14.95 12.25 -4.80
N LEU A 41 15.06 12.61 -3.52
CA LEU A 41 15.60 11.70 -2.51
C LEU A 41 14.78 10.40 -2.44
N THR A 42 13.48 10.51 -2.22
CA THR A 42 12.60 9.34 -2.07
C THR A 42 12.51 8.54 -3.38
N HIS A 43 12.41 9.22 -4.52
CA HIS A 43 12.40 8.58 -5.82
C HIS A 43 13.66 7.73 -6.02
N ARG A 44 14.85 8.28 -5.76
CA ARG A 44 16.12 7.57 -5.86
C ARG A 44 16.21 6.36 -4.92
N MET A 45 15.68 6.47 -3.69
CA MET A 45 15.62 5.36 -2.74
C MET A 45 14.64 4.25 -3.17
N ASN A 46 13.74 4.54 -4.11
CA ASN A 46 12.80 3.57 -4.68
C ASN A 46 13.23 3.03 -6.06
N LEU A 47 14.52 3.07 -6.38
CA LEU A 47 15.07 2.55 -7.63
C LEU A 47 16.16 1.49 -7.40
N GLY A 48 16.10 0.38 -8.15
CA GLY A 48 17.16 -0.61 -8.29
C GLY A 48 17.77 -1.07 -6.96
N ILE A 49 19.11 -0.99 -6.84
CA ILE A 49 19.86 -1.43 -5.64
C ILE A 49 19.45 -0.60 -4.40
N ALA A 50 19.20 0.69 -4.55
CA ALA A 50 18.77 1.52 -3.42
C ALA A 50 17.44 1.00 -2.82
N LYS A 51 16.47 0.64 -3.66
CA LYS A 51 15.21 0.03 -3.19
C LYS A 51 15.45 -1.27 -2.43
N ARG A 52 16.33 -2.13 -2.92
CA ARG A 52 16.68 -3.40 -2.24
C ARG A 52 17.30 -3.16 -0.87
N LEU A 53 18.21 -2.17 -0.75
CA LEU A 53 18.81 -1.79 0.52
C LEU A 53 17.76 -1.20 1.48
N MET A 54 16.86 -0.33 0.98
CA MET A 54 15.76 0.20 1.78
C MET A 54 14.82 -0.91 2.24
N THR A 55 14.47 -1.86 1.37
CA THR A 55 13.64 -3.01 1.73
C THR A 55 14.32 -3.91 2.76
N PHE A 56 15.63 -4.13 2.64
CA PHE A 56 16.39 -4.87 3.64
C PHE A 56 16.34 -4.18 5.01
N GLY A 57 16.62 -2.87 5.07
CA GLY A 57 16.50 -2.10 6.30
C GLY A 57 15.07 -2.07 6.86
N GLN A 58 14.06 -1.92 6.00
CA GLN A 58 12.66 -1.98 6.39
C GLN A 58 12.30 -3.34 7.00
N ARG A 59 12.75 -4.45 6.38
CA ARG A 59 12.51 -5.81 6.88
C ARG A 59 13.19 -6.07 8.22
N HIS A 60 14.45 -5.71 8.37
CA HIS A 60 15.26 -6.14 9.51
C HIS A 60 15.29 -5.14 10.68
N ILE A 61 15.04 -3.86 10.42
CA ILE A 61 15.03 -2.81 11.43
C ILE A 61 13.63 -2.21 11.57
N GLY A 62 13.11 -1.59 10.50
CA GLY A 62 11.84 -0.85 10.55
C GLY A 62 10.66 -1.71 10.99
N SER A 63 10.43 -2.84 10.33
CA SER A 63 9.33 -3.75 10.68
C SER A 63 9.54 -4.43 12.03
N LEU A 64 10.81 -4.68 12.41
CA LEU A 64 11.11 -5.40 13.65
C LEU A 64 10.69 -4.60 14.88
N TRP A 65 11.10 -3.32 14.97
CA TRP A 65 10.75 -2.52 16.12
C TRP A 65 9.25 -2.23 16.22
N ILE A 66 8.57 -1.99 15.07
CA ILE A 66 7.11 -1.80 15.04
C ILE A 66 6.41 -3.08 15.51
N TYR A 67 6.86 -4.23 15.00
CA TYR A 67 6.30 -5.52 15.38
C TYR A 67 6.46 -5.80 16.87
N LEU A 68 7.67 -5.60 17.43
CA LEU A 68 7.93 -5.79 18.85
C LEU A 68 7.14 -4.80 19.73
N ALA A 69 6.97 -3.56 19.26
CA ALA A 69 6.17 -2.53 19.94
C ALA A 69 4.67 -2.83 19.99
N THR A 70 4.17 -3.75 19.17
CA THR A 70 2.74 -4.07 19.05
C THR A 70 2.43 -5.57 19.18
N TYR A 71 3.43 -6.41 19.34
CA TYR A 71 3.34 -7.88 19.26
C TYR A 71 2.24 -8.50 20.14
N ASN A 72 2.16 -8.10 21.42
CA ASN A 72 1.20 -8.65 22.36
C ASN A 72 -0.24 -8.14 22.14
N LEU A 73 -0.40 -7.10 21.31
CA LEU A 73 -1.71 -6.55 20.97
C LEU A 73 -2.27 -7.13 19.68
N MET A 74 -1.42 -7.69 18.79
CA MET A 74 -1.82 -8.05 17.43
C MET A 74 -2.54 -9.39 17.34
N ASN A 75 -3.76 -9.35 16.81
CA ASN A 75 -4.50 -10.49 16.28
C ASN A 75 -4.55 -10.36 14.75
N VAL A 76 -4.00 -11.33 14.04
CA VAL A 76 -3.91 -11.30 12.57
C VAL A 76 -4.60 -12.53 12.02
N PHE A 77 -5.46 -12.32 11.02
CA PHE A 77 -6.31 -13.34 10.40
C PHE A 77 -6.16 -13.28 8.88
N GLY A 78 -6.16 -14.43 8.21
CA GLY A 78 -6.12 -14.53 6.75
C GLY A 78 -4.80 -14.10 6.10
N ILE A 79 -3.70 -14.02 6.84
CA ILE A 79 -2.39 -13.61 6.29
C ILE A 79 -1.89 -14.58 5.22
N GLU A 80 -2.31 -15.83 5.27
CA GLU A 80 -2.04 -16.88 4.28
C GLU A 80 -2.53 -16.49 2.88
N ASN A 81 -3.59 -15.70 2.77
CA ASN A 81 -4.11 -15.21 1.49
C ASN A 81 -3.08 -14.35 0.73
N VAL A 82 -2.17 -13.70 1.44
CA VAL A 82 -1.07 -12.94 0.81
C VAL A 82 -0.03 -13.89 0.21
N GLU A 83 0.22 -15.03 0.84
CA GLU A 83 1.20 -16.02 0.38
C GLU A 83 0.70 -16.79 -0.84
N THR A 84 -0.62 -16.94 -1.01
CA THR A 84 -1.21 -17.62 -2.17
C THR A 84 -1.17 -16.80 -3.46
N THR A 85 -0.92 -15.48 -3.36
CA THR A 85 -0.86 -14.61 -4.56
C THR A 85 0.44 -14.83 -5.34
N ASP A 86 0.35 -14.70 -6.67
CA ASP A 86 1.51 -14.79 -7.54
C ASP A 86 2.53 -13.67 -7.24
N VAL A 87 3.80 -14.04 -7.09
CA VAL A 87 4.89 -13.08 -6.79
C VAL A 87 5.27 -12.25 -8.01
N ASP A 88 5.06 -12.77 -9.21
CA ASP A 88 5.42 -12.09 -10.45
C ASP A 88 4.39 -11.04 -10.85
N THR A 89 3.16 -11.10 -10.30
CA THR A 89 2.12 -10.10 -10.45
C THR A 89 2.06 -9.17 -9.23
N PRO A 90 2.11 -7.83 -9.39
CA PRO A 90 1.98 -6.89 -8.28
C PRO A 90 0.70 -7.10 -7.47
N LEU A 91 0.80 -6.91 -6.16
CA LEU A 91 -0.31 -7.04 -5.23
C LEU A 91 -0.71 -5.67 -4.68
N VAL A 92 -1.99 -5.34 -4.73
CA VAL A 92 -2.56 -4.16 -4.08
C VAL A 92 -3.31 -4.59 -2.82
N LEU A 93 -2.92 -4.05 -1.68
CA LEU A 93 -3.66 -4.17 -0.43
C LEU A 93 -4.55 -2.94 -0.25
N VAL A 94 -5.86 -3.14 -0.26
CA VAL A 94 -6.83 -2.07 -0.02
C VAL A 94 -7.34 -2.14 1.40
N ALA A 95 -7.12 -1.09 2.21
CA ALA A 95 -7.45 -1.10 3.63
C ALA A 95 -8.31 0.11 4.04
N ASN A 96 -9.16 -0.04 5.06
CA ASN A 96 -9.76 1.10 5.76
C ASN A 96 -8.67 1.97 6.41
N HIS A 97 -8.97 3.25 6.70
CA HIS A 97 -7.98 4.20 7.19
C HIS A 97 -8.42 4.88 8.49
N ARG A 98 -7.88 4.46 9.60
CA ARG A 98 -8.21 5.00 10.93
C ARG A 98 -7.03 5.60 11.65
N SER A 99 -5.82 5.08 11.40
CA SER A 99 -4.60 5.52 12.07
C SER A 99 -3.52 5.95 11.07
N PHE A 100 -2.67 6.87 11.50
CA PHE A 100 -1.43 7.17 10.78
C PHE A 100 -0.52 5.93 10.66
N PHE A 101 -0.65 4.98 11.58
CA PHE A 101 0.20 3.80 11.69
C PHE A 101 -0.32 2.57 10.96
N ASP A 102 -1.48 2.64 10.29
CA ASP A 102 -2.13 1.49 9.64
C ASP A 102 -1.16 0.72 8.74
N MET A 103 -0.59 1.34 7.71
CA MET A 103 0.30 0.66 6.76
C MET A 103 1.66 0.30 7.34
N TYR A 104 2.14 0.99 8.36
CA TYR A 104 3.37 0.60 9.06
C TYR A 104 3.17 -0.71 9.83
N THR A 105 2.02 -0.86 10.50
CA THR A 105 1.66 -2.08 11.23
C THR A 105 1.42 -3.24 10.26
N VAL A 106 0.68 -3.01 9.16
CA VAL A 106 0.52 -4.01 8.09
C VAL A 106 1.87 -4.44 7.53
N SER A 107 2.78 -3.48 7.23
CA SER A 107 4.14 -3.78 6.76
C SER A 107 4.90 -4.68 7.73
N SER A 108 4.79 -4.41 9.03
CA SER A 108 5.48 -5.20 10.06
C SER A 108 4.96 -6.63 10.10
N VAL A 109 3.66 -6.82 9.97
CA VAL A 109 3.02 -8.15 9.88
C VAL A 109 3.50 -8.89 8.63
N LEU A 110 3.45 -8.26 7.46
CA LEU A 110 3.90 -8.85 6.20
C LEU A 110 5.35 -9.34 6.31
N PHE A 111 6.26 -8.48 6.76
CA PHE A 111 7.68 -8.84 6.88
C PHE A 111 8.00 -9.90 7.94
N ARG A 112 7.15 -10.03 8.98
CA ARG A 112 7.39 -10.97 10.10
C ARG A 112 6.63 -12.27 9.99
N ARG A 113 5.51 -12.29 9.27
CA ARG A 113 4.62 -13.46 9.21
C ARG A 113 4.49 -14.07 7.81
N THR A 114 5.18 -13.54 6.81
CA THR A 114 5.24 -14.15 5.47
C THR A 114 6.67 -14.33 4.99
N MET A 115 6.89 -15.33 4.13
CA MET A 115 8.17 -15.58 3.47
C MET A 115 8.22 -14.98 2.06
N ARG A 116 7.14 -14.35 1.60
CA ARG A 116 7.03 -13.76 0.27
C ARG A 116 8.12 -12.72 0.04
N PRO A 117 8.85 -12.74 -1.09
CA PRO A 117 9.66 -11.62 -1.55
C PRO A 117 8.75 -10.40 -1.75
N MET A 118 9.14 -9.23 -1.21
CA MET A 118 8.30 -8.04 -1.31
C MET A 118 9.11 -6.75 -1.34
N GLU A 119 8.60 -5.79 -2.11
CA GLU A 119 8.98 -4.38 -2.10
C GLU A 119 7.72 -3.53 -1.87
N LEU A 120 7.70 -2.80 -0.75
CA LEU A 120 6.50 -2.08 -0.32
C LEU A 120 6.49 -0.65 -0.86
N TYR A 121 5.29 -0.19 -1.28
CA TYR A 121 5.01 1.16 -1.73
C TYR A 121 3.67 1.63 -1.16
N PHE A 122 3.64 2.84 -0.61
CA PHE A 122 2.44 3.43 -0.02
C PHE A 122 2.25 4.84 -0.58
N PRO A 123 1.31 5.05 -1.53
CA PRO A 123 1.00 6.38 -2.00
C PRO A 123 0.48 7.25 -0.86
N VAL A 124 1.06 8.45 -0.71
CA VAL A 124 0.80 9.33 0.43
C VAL A 124 0.47 10.75 0.01
N ARG A 125 -0.14 11.52 0.93
CA ARG A 125 -0.21 12.97 0.77
C ARG A 125 1.17 13.59 0.93
N GLY A 126 1.58 14.40 -0.06
CA GLY A 126 2.92 14.98 -0.14
C GLY A 126 3.22 15.98 0.99
N LYS A 127 2.20 16.69 1.51
CA LYS A 127 2.38 17.79 2.46
C LYS A 127 3.21 17.43 3.71
N PHE A 128 3.02 16.26 4.29
CA PHE A 128 3.78 15.88 5.49
C PHE A 128 5.15 15.29 5.14
N PHE A 129 5.19 14.38 4.16
CA PHE A 129 6.37 13.56 3.90
C PHE A 129 7.41 14.22 2.99
N TYR A 130 7.04 15.33 2.29
CA TYR A 130 7.86 15.91 1.24
C TYR A 130 8.12 17.41 1.40
N ASP A 131 7.34 18.12 2.22
CA ASP A 131 7.43 19.57 2.37
C ASP A 131 8.47 20.05 3.40
N ASN A 132 8.97 19.13 4.25
CA ASN A 132 9.97 19.47 5.27
C ASN A 132 10.90 18.29 5.63
N PRO A 133 12.10 18.56 6.15
CA PRO A 133 13.08 17.55 6.53
C PRO A 133 12.59 16.57 7.61
N LEU A 134 11.73 17.01 8.54
CA LEU A 134 11.15 16.12 9.56
C LEU A 134 10.28 15.03 8.91
N GLY A 135 9.50 15.40 7.89
CA GLY A 135 8.74 14.42 7.11
C GLY A 135 9.62 13.40 6.40
N TRP A 136 10.77 13.82 5.86
CA TRP A 136 11.74 12.91 5.26
C TRP A 136 12.33 11.95 6.29
N PHE A 137 12.66 12.46 7.48
CA PHE A 137 13.15 11.64 8.58
C PHE A 137 12.10 10.63 9.05
N VAL A 138 10.84 11.03 9.17
CA VAL A 138 9.73 10.11 9.51
C VAL A 138 9.56 9.06 8.43
N ASN A 139 9.62 9.43 7.14
CA ASN A 139 9.55 8.46 6.04
C ASN A 139 10.73 7.47 6.10
N LEU A 140 11.93 7.92 6.44
CA LEU A 140 13.09 7.03 6.63
C LEU A 140 12.85 6.08 7.81
N VAL A 141 12.61 6.60 9.01
CA VAL A 141 12.58 5.79 10.25
C VAL A 141 11.41 4.82 10.27
N MET A 142 10.23 5.28 9.84
CA MET A 142 9.00 4.48 9.87
C MET A 142 8.84 3.59 8.64
N GLY A 143 9.18 4.09 7.46
CA GLY A 143 8.84 3.46 6.19
C GLY A 143 10.01 3.09 5.29
N TRP A 144 11.25 3.48 5.63
CA TRP A 144 12.40 3.27 4.75
C TRP A 144 12.12 3.76 3.33
N PHE A 145 11.60 4.99 3.21
CA PHE A 145 11.16 5.65 1.97
C PHE A 145 10.07 4.92 1.17
N SER A 146 9.34 3.97 1.76
CA SER A 146 8.22 3.31 1.08
C SER A 146 6.98 4.21 0.92
N MET A 147 6.94 5.39 1.58
CA MET A 147 5.87 6.39 1.39
C MET A 147 6.03 7.10 0.04
N PHE A 148 5.64 6.41 -1.04
CA PHE A 148 5.83 6.78 -2.44
C PHE A 148 4.77 6.11 -3.34
N PRO A 149 4.27 6.77 -4.42
CA PRO A 149 4.52 8.16 -4.81
C PRO A 149 3.71 9.19 -4.00
N PRO A 150 4.16 10.47 -3.95
CA PRO A 150 3.42 11.53 -3.26
C PRO A 150 2.31 12.12 -4.14
N PHE A 151 1.18 12.51 -3.51
CA PHE A 151 0.06 13.23 -4.11
C PHE A 151 -0.19 14.55 -3.38
N PHE A 152 -0.36 15.65 -4.13
CA PHE A 152 -0.54 17.00 -3.61
C PHE A 152 -1.97 17.51 -3.82
N ARG A 153 -2.98 16.82 -3.30
CA ARG A 153 -4.42 17.05 -3.53
C ARG A 153 -5.03 18.23 -2.77
N GLU A 154 -4.28 19.24 -2.36
CA GLU A 154 -4.85 20.38 -1.65
C GLU A 154 -5.53 21.38 -2.61
N ALA A 155 -6.75 21.83 -2.24
CA ALA A 155 -7.53 22.76 -3.06
C ALA A 155 -6.81 24.10 -3.31
N ARG A 156 -5.98 24.54 -2.35
CA ARG A 156 -5.19 25.79 -2.44
C ARG A 156 -3.99 25.69 -3.39
N GLU A 157 -3.61 24.49 -3.82
CA GLU A 157 -2.42 24.23 -4.62
C GLU A 157 -2.79 23.56 -5.96
N ALA A 158 -3.79 24.13 -6.65
CA ALA A 158 -4.32 23.59 -7.91
C ALA A 158 -3.20 23.30 -8.96
N ARG A 159 -2.11 24.09 -8.96
CA ARG A 159 -0.94 23.87 -9.82
C ARG A 159 -0.26 22.53 -9.58
N LYS A 160 -0.22 22.02 -8.35
CA LYS A 160 0.43 20.76 -8.02
C LYS A 160 -0.30 19.54 -8.54
N ARG A 161 -1.52 19.69 -9.04
CA ARG A 161 -2.25 18.63 -9.75
C ARG A 161 -1.52 18.14 -11.01
N GLU A 162 -0.66 18.96 -11.59
CA GLU A 162 0.18 18.51 -12.71
C GLU A 162 1.16 17.44 -12.25
N PHE A 163 1.77 17.61 -11.08
CA PHE A 163 2.62 16.56 -10.50
C PHE A 163 1.81 15.30 -10.12
N ASP A 164 0.57 15.44 -9.68
CA ASP A 164 -0.29 14.28 -9.38
C ASP A 164 -0.57 13.40 -10.61
N LYS A 165 -0.51 13.97 -11.84
CA LYS A 165 -0.60 13.18 -13.08
C LYS A 165 0.60 12.24 -13.22
N PHE A 166 1.81 12.73 -12.94
CA PHE A 166 3.01 11.88 -12.86
C PHE A 166 2.85 10.81 -11.77
N SER A 167 2.46 11.20 -10.57
CA SER A 167 2.27 10.26 -9.45
C SER A 167 1.27 9.16 -9.78
N MET A 168 0.20 9.49 -10.49
CA MET A 168 -0.79 8.51 -10.96
C MET A 168 -0.18 7.54 -11.98
N ARG A 169 0.54 8.03 -13.01
CA ARG A 169 1.21 7.17 -13.98
C ARG A 169 2.24 6.25 -13.31
N ARG A 170 3.02 6.80 -12.37
CA ARG A 170 4.00 6.02 -11.61
C ARG A 170 3.33 4.95 -10.74
N LEU A 171 2.22 5.27 -10.12
CA LEU A 171 1.45 4.31 -9.32
C LEU A 171 0.88 3.18 -10.20
N VAL A 172 0.32 3.50 -11.37
CA VAL A 172 -0.12 2.48 -12.34
C VAL A 172 1.06 1.60 -12.74
N GLN A 173 2.23 2.17 -13.07
CA GLN A 173 3.42 1.39 -13.41
C GLN A 173 3.83 0.44 -12.26
N LEU A 174 3.84 0.91 -11.00
CA LEU A 174 4.16 0.06 -9.83
C LEU A 174 3.16 -1.08 -9.63
N CYS A 175 1.89 -0.86 -9.99
CA CYS A 175 0.83 -1.86 -9.91
C CYS A 175 0.77 -2.80 -11.13
N SER A 176 1.37 -2.43 -12.28
CA SER A 176 1.38 -3.25 -13.50
C SER A 176 2.59 -4.17 -13.56
N GLU A 177 3.71 -3.78 -13.01
CA GLU A 177 5.00 -4.43 -13.18
C GLU A 177 5.85 -4.37 -11.92
N GLY A 178 6.63 -5.42 -11.71
CA GLY A 178 7.55 -5.52 -10.59
C GLY A 178 7.31 -6.73 -9.72
N ARG A 179 8.25 -7.67 -9.79
CA ARG A 179 8.21 -8.88 -8.97
C ARG A 179 8.24 -8.54 -7.48
N GLY A 180 7.25 -9.02 -6.75
CA GLY A 180 7.13 -8.79 -5.31
C GLY A 180 6.66 -7.39 -4.93
N HIS A 181 6.22 -6.56 -5.88
CA HIS A 181 5.62 -5.27 -5.52
C HIS A 181 4.35 -5.48 -4.70
N ILE A 182 4.27 -4.82 -3.55
CA ILE A 182 3.06 -4.72 -2.74
C ILE A 182 2.75 -3.25 -2.51
N ILE A 183 1.57 -2.83 -2.97
CA ILE A 183 1.13 -1.45 -2.87
C ILE A 183 -0.02 -1.38 -1.85
N GLY A 184 0.20 -0.69 -0.72
CA GLY A 184 -0.85 -0.45 0.26
C GLY A 184 -1.62 0.81 -0.04
N PHE A 185 -2.95 0.73 -0.08
CA PHE A 185 -3.81 1.84 -0.46
C PHE A 185 -5.01 1.96 0.48
N HIS A 186 -5.38 3.22 0.79
CA HIS A 186 -6.61 3.54 1.51
C HIS A 186 -7.64 4.15 0.58
N PRO A 187 -8.65 3.40 0.10
CA PRO A 187 -9.64 3.91 -0.85
C PRO A 187 -10.41 5.13 -0.36
N GLU A 188 -10.57 5.29 0.95
CA GLU A 188 -11.20 6.44 1.59
C GLU A 188 -10.48 7.78 1.30
N GLY A 189 -9.17 7.73 1.01
CA GLY A 189 -8.33 8.88 0.70
C GLY A 189 -8.06 9.84 1.88
N LYS A 190 -8.66 9.60 3.04
CA LYS A 190 -8.44 10.33 4.30
C LYS A 190 -8.74 9.42 5.49
N ARG A 191 -8.18 9.75 6.65
CA ARG A 191 -8.49 9.02 7.89
C ARG A 191 -9.93 9.23 8.31
N ASN A 192 -10.55 8.16 8.77
CA ASN A 192 -11.85 8.17 9.41
C ASN A 192 -11.67 8.36 10.93
N PHE A 193 -12.30 9.40 11.47
CA PHE A 193 -12.26 9.75 12.90
C PHE A 193 -13.58 9.44 13.62
N SER A 194 -14.48 8.66 13.02
CA SER A 194 -15.71 8.21 13.69
C SER A 194 -15.37 7.40 14.94
N ASP A 195 -16.19 7.50 15.98
CA ASP A 195 -16.06 6.68 17.20
C ASP A 195 -16.42 5.21 16.95
N ASP A 196 -17.30 4.93 15.97
CA ASP A 196 -17.58 3.55 15.54
C ASP A 196 -16.39 2.97 14.76
N PRO A 197 -15.70 1.94 15.26
CA PRO A 197 -14.54 1.34 14.61
C PRO A 197 -14.88 0.67 13.27
N TYR A 198 -16.15 0.35 13.02
CA TYR A 198 -16.65 -0.32 11.82
C TYR A 198 -17.19 0.65 10.77
N SER A 199 -17.31 1.93 11.12
CA SER A 199 -17.68 2.98 10.16
C SER A 199 -16.60 3.12 9.08
N ILE A 200 -17.00 3.19 7.81
CA ILE A 200 -16.15 3.33 6.63
C ILE A 200 -16.60 4.55 5.82
N LEU A 201 -15.64 5.34 5.33
CA LEU A 201 -15.92 6.48 4.46
C LEU A 201 -16.11 6.04 3.00
N PRO A 202 -16.83 6.84 2.18
CA PRO A 202 -16.97 6.56 0.76
C PRO A 202 -15.62 6.50 0.02
N ALA A 203 -15.50 5.56 -0.92
CA ALA A 203 -14.32 5.42 -1.75
C ALA A 203 -14.11 6.60 -2.70
N GLN A 204 -12.85 6.95 -2.91
CA GLN A 204 -12.41 7.84 -3.98
C GLN A 204 -12.19 7.04 -5.28
N PRO A 205 -12.61 7.54 -6.46
CA PRO A 205 -12.51 6.77 -7.71
C PRO A 205 -11.07 6.55 -8.19
N GLY A 206 -10.08 7.21 -7.58
CA GLY A 206 -8.69 7.13 -8.00
C GLY A 206 -8.08 5.74 -7.91
N ILE A 207 -8.45 4.94 -6.89
CA ILE A 207 -7.94 3.57 -6.78
C ILE A 207 -8.57 2.66 -7.84
N GLY A 208 -9.85 2.81 -8.12
CA GLY A 208 -10.51 2.06 -9.20
C GLY A 208 -9.85 2.32 -10.55
N LYS A 209 -9.45 3.57 -10.85
CA LYS A 209 -8.68 3.88 -12.05
C LYS A 209 -7.34 3.17 -12.08
N VAL A 210 -6.59 3.17 -10.97
CA VAL A 210 -5.29 2.50 -10.89
C VAL A 210 -5.43 0.99 -11.15
N ILE A 211 -6.35 0.35 -10.44
CA ILE A 211 -6.58 -1.10 -10.56
C ILE A 211 -7.07 -1.46 -11.95
N TYR A 212 -8.02 -0.67 -12.49
CA TYR A 212 -8.52 -0.86 -13.85
C TYR A 212 -7.41 -0.75 -14.91
N SER A 213 -6.46 0.18 -14.74
CA SER A 213 -5.38 0.39 -15.71
C SER A 213 -4.23 -0.61 -15.56
N ALA A 214 -4.02 -1.16 -14.38
CA ALA A 214 -2.84 -1.96 -14.05
C ALA A 214 -3.12 -3.47 -13.95
N HIS A 215 -4.36 -3.87 -13.71
CA HIS A 215 -4.79 -5.27 -13.52
C HIS A 215 -3.96 -6.04 -12.46
N PRO A 216 -3.67 -5.48 -11.28
CA PRO A 216 -2.95 -6.17 -10.23
C PRO A 216 -3.83 -7.22 -9.56
N GLN A 217 -3.21 -8.10 -8.76
CA GLN A 217 -3.95 -8.84 -7.73
C GLN A 217 -4.39 -7.89 -6.62
N VAL A 218 -5.56 -8.09 -6.02
CA VAL A 218 -6.08 -7.21 -4.97
C VAL A 218 -6.56 -8.01 -3.78
N ILE A 219 -6.11 -7.64 -2.57
CA ILE A 219 -6.57 -8.21 -1.31
C ILE A 219 -7.16 -7.09 -0.44
N PRO A 220 -8.39 -7.25 0.08
CA PRO A 220 -8.97 -6.33 1.05
C PRO A 220 -8.36 -6.58 2.43
N VAL A 221 -8.14 -5.50 3.18
CA VAL A 221 -7.62 -5.54 4.55
C VAL A 221 -8.52 -4.72 5.46
N PHE A 222 -8.90 -5.26 6.60
CA PHE A 222 -9.60 -4.49 7.64
C PHE A 222 -8.73 -4.37 8.88
N ILE A 223 -8.64 -3.15 9.42
CA ILE A 223 -7.79 -2.82 10.57
C ILE A 223 -8.65 -2.17 11.65
N ALA A 224 -8.60 -2.71 12.87
CA ALA A 224 -9.27 -2.15 14.04
C ALA A 224 -8.35 -2.09 15.25
N GLY A 225 -8.65 -1.20 16.20
CA GLY A 225 -7.97 -1.08 17.49
C GLY A 225 -6.62 -0.37 17.45
N LEU A 226 -6.18 0.13 16.29
CA LEU A 226 -4.92 0.89 16.17
C LEU A 226 -5.18 2.38 16.42
N GLY A 227 -4.52 2.92 17.45
CA GLY A 227 -4.62 4.34 17.83
C GLY A 227 -3.62 5.24 17.10
N ASN A 228 -3.73 6.57 17.32
CA ASN A 228 -2.78 7.56 16.82
C ASN A 228 -1.77 8.03 17.90
N ASP A 229 -1.91 7.58 19.13
CA ASP A 229 -1.01 7.87 20.25
C ASP A 229 0.03 6.73 20.34
N LEU A 230 1.18 6.92 19.69
CA LEU A 230 2.23 5.90 19.62
C LEU A 230 2.80 5.53 21.00
N PRO A 231 3.13 6.48 21.92
CA PRO A 231 3.58 6.13 23.26
C PRO A 231 2.57 5.28 24.03
N LYS A 232 1.29 5.63 23.98
CA LYS A 232 0.20 4.88 24.61
C LYS A 232 0.07 3.49 24.00
N GLN A 233 0.20 3.35 22.68
CA GLN A 233 0.14 2.08 21.98
C GLN A 233 1.29 1.16 22.37
N ILE A 234 2.52 1.70 22.44
CA ILE A 234 3.72 0.96 22.86
C ILE A 234 3.58 0.51 24.33
N LEU A 235 3.17 1.42 25.23
CA LEU A 235 2.94 1.08 26.64
C LEU A 235 1.86 0.00 26.77
N GLY A 236 0.76 0.15 26.03
CA GLY A 236 -0.33 -0.82 25.98
C GLY A 236 0.11 -2.24 25.61
N ASN A 237 1.16 -2.38 24.80
CA ASN A 237 1.76 -3.67 24.44
C ASN A 237 2.20 -4.50 25.66
N TRP A 238 2.57 -3.83 26.75
CA TRP A 238 3.04 -4.47 28.00
C TRP A 238 2.03 -4.37 29.15
N THR A 239 1.05 -3.48 29.06
CA THR A 239 0.05 -3.23 30.11
C THR A 239 -1.36 -3.72 29.76
N GLY A 240 -1.53 -4.45 28.63
CA GLY A 240 -2.83 -4.96 28.22
C GLY A 240 -3.73 -3.92 27.54
N GLY A 241 -3.16 -3.08 26.69
CA GLY A 241 -3.91 -2.10 25.88
C GLY A 241 -4.88 -2.71 24.85
N PRO A 242 -5.62 -1.86 24.12
CA PRO A 242 -6.58 -2.31 23.11
C PRO A 242 -5.93 -3.23 22.07
N LYS A 243 -6.61 -4.33 21.73
CA LYS A 243 -6.12 -5.29 20.73
C LYS A 243 -6.19 -4.67 19.33
N ILE A 244 -5.10 -4.83 18.58
CA ILE A 244 -5.02 -4.49 17.17
C ILE A 244 -5.46 -5.73 16.38
N ARG A 245 -6.48 -5.59 15.57
CA ARG A 245 -7.02 -6.69 14.76
C ARG A 245 -6.82 -6.35 13.29
N ILE A 246 -6.19 -7.26 12.56
CA ILE A 246 -5.87 -7.11 11.13
C ILE A 246 -6.40 -8.34 10.41
N TRP A 247 -7.32 -8.13 9.48
CA TRP A 247 -7.90 -9.15 8.63
C TRP A 247 -7.43 -8.98 7.20
N PHE A 248 -6.84 -10.01 6.63
CA PHE A 248 -6.55 -10.10 5.20
C PHE A 248 -7.62 -10.98 4.56
N GLY A 249 -8.40 -10.42 3.64
CA GLY A 249 -9.41 -11.17 2.89
C GLY A 249 -8.80 -12.02 1.79
N GLU A 250 -9.65 -12.74 1.09
CA GLU A 250 -9.28 -13.47 -0.12
C GLU A 250 -9.00 -12.50 -1.29
N PRO A 251 -8.19 -12.90 -2.29
CA PRO A 251 -8.04 -12.13 -3.51
C PRO A 251 -9.39 -11.84 -4.16
N ILE A 252 -9.58 -10.60 -4.61
CA ILE A 252 -10.84 -10.14 -5.20
C ILE A 252 -10.82 -10.41 -6.69
N GLU A 253 -11.85 -11.11 -7.20
CA GLU A 253 -12.07 -11.27 -8.64
C GLU A 253 -12.63 -9.97 -9.24
N LEU A 254 -11.95 -9.44 -10.26
CA LEU A 254 -12.25 -8.13 -10.84
C LEU A 254 -12.56 -8.16 -12.33
N GLN A 255 -12.60 -9.34 -12.95
CA GLN A 255 -12.78 -9.51 -14.39
C GLN A 255 -14.03 -8.78 -14.91
N GLU A 256 -15.14 -8.81 -14.17
CA GLU A 256 -16.39 -8.16 -14.55
C GLU A 256 -16.25 -6.63 -14.74
N PHE A 257 -15.32 -5.98 -14.03
CA PHE A 257 -15.09 -4.54 -14.15
C PHE A 257 -14.24 -4.22 -15.38
N TYR A 258 -13.28 -5.06 -15.70
CA TYR A 258 -12.42 -4.89 -16.89
C TYR A 258 -13.20 -4.97 -18.19
N GLU A 259 -14.31 -5.71 -18.22
CA GLU A 259 -15.20 -5.86 -19.35
C GLU A 259 -16.15 -4.65 -19.57
N LYS A 260 -16.38 -3.82 -18.54
CA LYS A 260 -17.29 -2.66 -18.60
C LYS A 260 -16.74 -1.44 -19.35
N GLY A 261 -15.45 -1.43 -19.73
CA GLY A 261 -14.76 -0.34 -20.41
C GLY A 261 -14.22 0.75 -19.44
N ASP A 262 -13.22 1.49 -19.93
CA ASP A 262 -12.49 2.53 -19.19
C ASP A 262 -13.33 3.81 -19.07
N ARG A 263 -14.10 3.92 -17.99
CA ARG A 263 -15.00 5.06 -17.70
C ARG A 263 -14.93 5.41 -16.22
N LEU A 264 -15.13 6.69 -15.91
CA LEU A 264 -15.18 7.18 -14.52
C LEU A 264 -16.22 6.42 -13.66
N ARG A 265 -17.36 6.05 -14.26
CA ARG A 265 -18.39 5.25 -13.58
C ARG A 265 -17.85 3.87 -13.20
N THR A 266 -17.18 3.17 -14.13
CA THR A 266 -16.55 1.86 -13.86
C THR A 266 -15.52 1.96 -12.76
N HIS A 267 -14.67 3.02 -12.77
CA HIS A 267 -13.69 3.25 -11.71
C HIS A 267 -14.36 3.47 -10.35
N LYS A 268 -15.49 4.19 -10.31
CA LYS A 268 -16.23 4.41 -9.07
C LYS A 268 -16.87 3.12 -8.57
N GLU A 269 -17.55 2.37 -9.45
CA GLU A 269 -18.15 1.07 -9.13
C GLU A 269 -17.08 0.08 -8.59
N LEU A 270 -15.91 0.03 -9.24
CA LEU A 270 -14.78 -0.78 -8.76
C LEU A 270 -14.31 -0.33 -7.38
N SER A 271 -14.14 0.98 -7.17
CA SER A 271 -13.73 1.51 -5.84
C SER A 271 -14.76 1.18 -4.75
N ASP A 272 -16.06 1.27 -5.07
CA ASP A 272 -17.12 0.93 -4.12
C ASP A 272 -17.17 -0.57 -3.82
N HIS A 273 -16.90 -1.41 -4.83
CA HIS A 273 -16.78 -2.87 -4.64
C HIS A 273 -15.63 -3.21 -3.67
N LEU A 274 -14.46 -2.56 -3.81
CA LEU A 274 -13.35 -2.75 -2.89
C LEU A 274 -13.73 -2.36 -1.45
N MET A 275 -14.46 -1.25 -1.29
CA MET A 275 -14.95 -0.82 0.03
C MET A 275 -15.94 -1.83 0.63
N ALA A 276 -16.83 -2.40 -0.18
CA ALA A 276 -17.75 -3.45 0.26
C ALA A 276 -16.97 -4.68 0.78
N LYS A 277 -15.89 -5.08 0.11
CA LYS A 277 -15.04 -6.20 0.56
C LYS A 277 -14.30 -5.89 1.87
N ILE A 278 -13.89 -4.66 2.09
CA ILE A 278 -13.33 -4.21 3.38
C ILE A 278 -14.41 -4.24 4.47
N ALA A 279 -15.64 -3.79 4.15
CA ALA A 279 -16.76 -3.80 5.08
C ALA A 279 -17.15 -5.22 5.50
N GLU A 280 -17.18 -6.18 4.56
CA GLU A 280 -17.42 -7.62 4.87
C GLU A 280 -16.42 -8.15 5.92
N LEU A 281 -15.14 -7.75 5.85
CA LEU A 281 -14.15 -8.11 6.87
C LEU A 281 -14.41 -7.41 8.21
N GLY A 282 -14.90 -6.16 8.16
CA GLY A 282 -15.32 -5.43 9.36
C GLY A 282 -16.49 -6.10 10.07
N GLU A 283 -17.49 -6.63 9.34
CA GLU A 283 -18.58 -7.40 9.93
C GLU A 283 -18.09 -8.72 10.56
N LYS A 284 -17.17 -9.44 9.91
CA LYS A 284 -16.53 -10.63 10.50
C LYS A 284 -15.80 -10.30 11.82
N ASP A 285 -15.14 -9.14 11.89
CA ASP A 285 -14.50 -8.66 13.11
C ASP A 285 -15.52 -8.32 14.19
N ARG A 286 -16.62 -7.64 13.80
CA ARG A 286 -17.72 -7.29 14.70
C ARG A 286 -18.40 -8.53 15.29
N GLU A 287 -18.71 -9.53 14.47
CA GLU A 287 -19.30 -10.81 14.93
C GLU A 287 -18.42 -11.53 15.94
N LYS A 288 -17.09 -11.39 15.79
CA LYS A 288 -16.15 -12.13 16.64
C LYS A 288 -15.75 -11.36 17.90
N PHE A 289 -15.75 -10.03 17.88
CA PHE A 289 -15.17 -9.19 18.92
C PHE A 289 -16.01 -7.97 19.31
N GLY A 290 -17.14 -7.75 18.63
CA GLY A 290 -18.06 -6.62 18.88
C GLY A 290 -19.00 -6.80 20.07
#